data_440d469f4bad1a7440162e45998b2f38
#
_entry.id   440d469f4bad1a7440162e45998b2f38
#
_cell.length_a   1.000
_cell.length_b   1.000
_cell.length_c   1.000
_cell.angle_alpha   90.00
_cell.angle_beta   90.00
_cell.angle_gamma   90.00
#
_symmetry.space_group_name_H-M   'P 1'
#
loop_
_entity.id
_entity.type
_entity.pdbx_description
1 polymer ?
#
loop_
_entity_poly.entity_id
_entity_poly.type
_entity_poly.pdbx_seq_one_letter_code
_entity_poly.pdbx_strand_id
1 'polypeptide(L)'
;MYIHELPEWPRFRWDPDHLTELLASVRHRQGRLVGRMESLGFNLQQDAVLRTLTADVLKSSEIEGEKLEADQVRSSIARRLGLDVGALKPADRHVEGVVEMMLDATSHYDQPLTAERLFAWHAALFPTGRSGMTKIRVGAWRDDGTGPMQVLSGPIGKERVHFSAPPAVRLEQEMIGFLDWFNRPADIDQVLKAGLSHLWFVTVHPLDDGNGRVARAIADMALARSEKSRQRFYSMSTQIQQEREAYYDILEQAQKGTMDITPWMDWFVGCLGRAVDGAQTILGAVLVKARFWESLRGVPLNKRQTLVLNRLLDDFDGKLTTSKYAKLTKSSQDTALRDILLLVERGILIRGPEGGRSTSYALAKAYQEEEAPAHQGHLH
;
A
#
# COMPACT_ATOMS: atom_id res chain seq x y z
N MET A 1 4.58 32.47 0.82
CA MET A 1 5.96 32.00 1.11
C MET A 1 5.86 30.53 1.48
N TYR A 2 6.69 29.70 0.89
CA TYR A 2 6.73 28.27 1.16
C TYR A 2 7.96 27.90 1.98
N ILE A 3 7.93 26.76 2.66
CA ILE A 3 9.00 26.31 3.55
C ILE A 3 10.37 26.26 2.86
N HIS A 4 10.42 25.87 1.57
CA HIS A 4 11.66 25.81 0.79
C HIS A 4 12.24 27.19 0.40
N GLU A 5 11.51 28.26 0.66
CA GLU A 5 11.95 29.65 0.43
C GLU A 5 12.58 30.27 1.69
N LEU A 6 12.48 29.57 2.84
CA LEU A 6 13.03 30.05 4.10
C LEU A 6 14.58 29.94 4.12
N PRO A 7 15.30 30.88 4.74
CA PRO A 7 16.75 30.83 4.81
C PRO A 7 17.31 29.59 5.52
N GLU A 8 16.54 29.02 6.43
CA GLU A 8 16.93 27.83 7.19
C GLU A 8 16.69 26.52 6.45
N TRP A 9 16.02 26.51 5.29
CA TRP A 9 15.79 25.32 4.50
C TRP A 9 17.09 24.58 4.15
N PRO A 10 17.16 23.24 4.29
CA PRO A 10 16.18 22.27 4.82
C PRO A 10 16.47 21.87 6.29
N ARG A 11 16.75 22.81 7.17
CA ARG A 11 17.06 22.55 8.59
C ARG A 11 15.77 22.37 9.40
N PHE A 12 15.08 21.27 9.16
CA PHE A 12 13.84 20.95 9.87
C PHE A 12 14.05 20.79 11.37
N ARG A 13 13.05 21.20 12.14
CA ARG A 13 12.98 21.08 13.60
C ARG A 13 11.64 20.46 13.98
N TRP A 14 11.61 19.78 15.09
CA TRP A 14 10.41 19.28 15.75
C TRP A 14 10.64 19.24 17.24
N ASP A 15 9.55 19.14 18.02
CA ASP A 15 9.59 18.95 19.46
C ASP A 15 9.79 17.46 19.80
N PRO A 16 10.98 17.01 20.25
CA PRO A 16 11.22 15.62 20.58
C PRO A 16 10.42 15.14 21.79
N ASP A 17 10.18 16.01 22.77
CA ASP A 17 9.46 15.65 24.00
C ASP A 17 8.00 15.36 23.68
N HIS A 18 7.39 16.18 22.84
CA HIS A 18 6.03 15.95 22.32
C HIS A 18 5.88 14.61 21.60
N LEU A 19 6.87 14.20 20.80
CA LEU A 19 6.80 12.97 20.00
C LEU A 19 7.20 11.70 20.76
N THR A 20 7.88 11.83 21.92
CA THR A 20 8.49 10.68 22.60
C THR A 20 7.48 9.63 23.01
N GLU A 21 6.38 10.02 23.64
CA GLU A 21 5.35 9.08 24.12
C GLU A 21 4.62 8.41 22.94
N LEU A 22 4.26 9.20 21.92
CA LEU A 22 3.61 8.70 20.70
C LEU A 22 4.50 7.69 19.97
N LEU A 23 5.78 8.04 19.79
CA LEU A 23 6.76 7.17 19.13
C LEU A 23 6.98 5.86 19.90
N ALA A 24 7.12 5.92 21.23
CA ALA A 24 7.26 4.74 22.08
C ALA A 24 6.03 3.81 21.97
N SER A 25 4.83 4.39 22.00
CA SER A 25 3.56 3.65 21.83
C SER A 25 3.49 2.97 20.45
N VAL A 26 3.83 3.68 19.38
CA VAL A 26 3.83 3.12 18.02
C VAL A 26 4.86 2.02 17.86
N ARG A 27 6.07 2.21 18.38
CA ARG A 27 7.14 1.18 18.38
C ARG A 27 6.72 -0.09 19.12
N HIS A 28 6.06 0.06 20.28
CA HIS A 28 5.54 -1.08 21.03
C HIS A 28 4.51 -1.88 20.22
N ARG A 29 3.53 -1.18 19.59
CA ARG A 29 2.51 -1.82 18.74
C ARG A 29 3.12 -2.49 17.51
N GLN A 30 4.06 -1.83 16.85
CA GLN A 30 4.81 -2.35 15.70
C GLN A 30 5.58 -3.62 16.08
N GLY A 31 6.33 -3.63 17.19
CA GLY A 31 7.04 -4.80 17.66
C GLY A 31 6.11 -5.97 18.00
N ARG A 32 4.94 -5.69 18.61
CA ARG A 32 3.92 -6.72 18.87
C ARG A 32 3.35 -7.32 17.58
N LEU A 33 3.07 -6.49 16.56
CA LEU A 33 2.57 -6.96 15.27
C LEU A 33 3.62 -7.85 14.60
N VAL A 34 4.85 -7.38 14.49
CA VAL A 34 5.96 -8.17 13.88
C VAL A 34 6.15 -9.49 14.60
N GLY A 35 6.24 -9.51 15.93
CA GLY A 35 6.40 -10.75 16.70
C GLY A 35 5.23 -11.73 16.51
N ARG A 36 3.98 -11.24 16.40
CA ARG A 36 2.82 -12.08 16.07
C ARG A 36 2.90 -12.65 14.66
N MET A 37 3.30 -11.84 13.68
CA MET A 37 3.45 -12.29 12.30
C MET A 37 4.60 -13.29 12.14
N GLU A 38 5.73 -13.08 12.81
CA GLU A 38 6.87 -14.00 12.81
C GLU A 38 6.54 -15.35 13.47
N SER A 39 5.60 -15.39 14.42
CA SER A 39 5.11 -16.63 15.02
C SER A 39 4.21 -17.47 14.12
N LEU A 40 3.73 -16.90 13.00
CA LEU A 40 2.96 -17.65 12.00
C LEU A 40 3.86 -18.62 11.23
N GLY A 41 3.30 -19.74 10.77
CA GLY A 41 3.99 -20.60 9.83
C GLY A 41 4.27 -19.88 8.50
N PHE A 42 5.33 -20.30 7.81
CA PHE A 42 5.87 -19.65 6.59
C PHE A 42 4.78 -19.28 5.55
N ASN A 43 3.86 -20.20 5.26
CA ASN A 43 2.81 -19.96 4.27
C ASN A 43 1.83 -18.85 4.70
N LEU A 44 1.53 -18.74 5.99
CA LEU A 44 0.65 -17.68 6.51
C LEU A 44 1.33 -16.32 6.52
N GLN A 45 2.64 -16.29 6.82
CA GLN A 45 3.43 -15.06 6.68
C GLN A 45 3.42 -14.56 5.23
N GLN A 46 3.61 -15.46 4.26
CA GLN A 46 3.59 -15.12 2.85
C GLN A 46 2.21 -14.59 2.41
N ASP A 47 1.12 -15.18 2.88
CA ASP A 47 -0.23 -14.70 2.55
C ASP A 47 -0.47 -13.31 3.17
N ALA A 48 -0.04 -13.07 4.42
CA ALA A 48 -0.10 -11.76 5.06
C ALA A 48 0.70 -10.69 4.30
N VAL A 49 1.94 -11.01 3.92
CA VAL A 49 2.79 -10.11 3.10
C VAL A 49 2.14 -9.81 1.76
N LEU A 50 1.63 -10.82 1.06
CA LEU A 50 0.96 -10.64 -0.23
C LEU A 50 -0.27 -9.73 -0.12
N ARG A 51 -1.11 -9.92 0.91
CA ARG A 51 -2.29 -9.07 1.17
C ARG A 51 -1.89 -7.63 1.48
N THR A 52 -0.92 -7.44 2.37
CA THR A 52 -0.43 -6.12 2.76
C THR A 52 0.14 -5.35 1.57
N LEU A 53 1.03 -5.97 0.79
CA LEU A 53 1.63 -5.34 -0.38
C LEU A 53 0.61 -5.07 -1.48
N THR A 54 -0.37 -5.96 -1.67
CA THR A 54 -1.46 -5.73 -2.62
C THR A 54 -2.28 -4.50 -2.23
N ALA A 55 -2.67 -4.40 -0.96
CA ALA A 55 -3.39 -3.25 -0.43
C ALA A 55 -2.57 -1.96 -0.56
N ASP A 56 -1.28 -2.01 -0.24
CA ASP A 56 -0.40 -0.84 -0.28
C ASP A 56 -0.24 -0.28 -1.71
N VAL A 57 0.00 -1.14 -2.71
CA VAL A 57 0.09 -0.76 -4.12
C VAL A 57 -1.23 -0.15 -4.62
N LEU A 58 -2.36 -0.81 -4.34
CA LEU A 58 -3.69 -0.33 -4.74
C LEU A 58 -3.99 1.04 -4.14
N LYS A 59 -3.78 1.19 -2.83
CA LYS A 59 -4.12 2.42 -2.11
C LYS A 59 -3.16 3.56 -2.42
N SER A 60 -1.87 3.27 -2.65
CA SER A 60 -0.92 4.29 -3.10
C SER A 60 -1.33 4.90 -4.45
N SER A 61 -1.84 4.10 -5.39
CA SER A 61 -2.35 4.59 -6.67
C SER A 61 -3.68 5.32 -6.51
N GLU A 62 -4.58 4.82 -5.64
CA GLU A 62 -5.90 5.39 -5.39
C GLU A 62 -5.81 6.79 -4.74
N ILE A 63 -4.80 7.06 -3.90
CA ILE A 63 -4.53 8.40 -3.35
C ILE A 63 -4.35 9.42 -4.48
N GLU A 64 -3.68 9.04 -5.57
CA GLU A 64 -3.47 9.88 -6.76
C GLU A 64 -4.64 9.83 -7.76
N GLY A 65 -5.74 9.17 -7.41
CA GLY A 65 -6.93 9.06 -8.26
C GLY A 65 -6.87 7.95 -9.31
N GLU A 66 -5.83 7.11 -9.31
CA GLU A 66 -5.68 5.98 -10.23
C GLU A 66 -6.25 4.69 -9.62
N LYS A 67 -7.04 3.95 -10.40
CA LYS A 67 -7.59 2.66 -9.99
C LYS A 67 -6.89 1.53 -10.74
N LEU A 68 -6.15 0.72 -10.00
CA LEU A 68 -5.53 -0.49 -10.53
C LEU A 68 -6.47 -1.71 -10.34
N GLU A 69 -6.32 -2.69 -11.20
CA GLU A 69 -7.08 -3.94 -11.11
C GLU A 69 -6.44 -4.86 -10.07
N ALA A 70 -7.17 -5.15 -8.99
CA ALA A 70 -6.64 -5.85 -7.81
C ALA A 70 -6.04 -7.23 -8.13
N ASP A 71 -6.68 -8.00 -9.03
CA ASP A 71 -6.18 -9.31 -9.43
C ASP A 71 -4.86 -9.24 -10.22
N GLN A 72 -4.66 -8.19 -11.01
CA GLN A 72 -3.39 -7.96 -11.72
C GLN A 72 -2.28 -7.62 -10.73
N VAL A 73 -2.56 -6.70 -9.79
CA VAL A 73 -1.60 -6.30 -8.73
C VAL A 73 -1.20 -7.52 -7.91
N ARG A 74 -2.18 -8.28 -7.39
CA ARG A 74 -1.93 -9.50 -6.61
C ARG A 74 -1.12 -10.53 -7.37
N SER A 75 -1.45 -10.75 -8.65
CA SER A 75 -0.75 -11.70 -9.51
C SER A 75 0.69 -11.28 -9.82
N SER A 76 0.93 -9.97 -10.03
CA SER A 76 2.27 -9.43 -10.25
C SER A 76 3.15 -9.60 -9.00
N ILE A 77 2.65 -9.23 -7.83
CA ILE A 77 3.36 -9.39 -6.56
C ILE A 77 3.65 -10.87 -6.29
N ALA A 78 2.65 -11.75 -6.40
CA ALA A 78 2.81 -13.18 -6.15
C ALA A 78 3.90 -13.80 -7.03
N ARG A 79 3.93 -13.45 -8.32
CA ARG A 79 4.96 -13.93 -9.27
C ARG A 79 6.36 -13.50 -8.86
N ARG A 80 6.53 -12.24 -8.45
CA ARG A 80 7.83 -11.69 -8.03
C ARG A 80 8.30 -12.28 -6.69
N LEU A 81 7.37 -12.65 -5.80
CA LEU A 81 7.67 -13.32 -4.55
C LEU A 81 7.79 -14.85 -4.68
N GLY A 82 7.58 -15.43 -5.87
CA GLY A 82 7.63 -16.87 -6.10
C GLY A 82 6.47 -17.64 -5.44
N LEU A 83 5.31 -16.98 -5.22
CA LEU A 83 4.16 -17.58 -4.56
C LEU A 83 3.22 -18.25 -5.57
N ASP A 84 2.78 -19.47 -5.29
CA ASP A 84 1.71 -20.14 -6.04
C ASP A 84 0.35 -19.71 -5.47
N VAL A 85 -0.29 -18.79 -6.13
CA VAL A 85 -1.64 -18.29 -5.75
C VAL A 85 -2.74 -18.78 -6.69
N GLY A 86 -2.46 -19.78 -7.51
CA GLY A 86 -3.39 -20.31 -8.51
C GLY A 86 -3.43 -19.46 -9.78
N ALA A 87 -4.61 -19.31 -10.40
CA ALA A 87 -4.75 -18.65 -11.71
C ALA A 87 -4.26 -17.20 -11.67
N LEU A 88 -3.01 -16.99 -12.14
CA LEU A 88 -2.40 -15.67 -12.27
C LEU A 88 -3.00 -14.95 -13.49
N LYS A 89 -3.40 -13.69 -13.29
CA LYS A 89 -3.74 -12.79 -14.40
C LYS A 89 -2.47 -12.12 -14.94
N PRO A 90 -2.34 -11.97 -16.26
CA PRO A 90 -1.35 -11.06 -16.80
C PRO A 90 -1.59 -9.64 -16.28
N ALA A 91 -0.55 -8.99 -15.82
CA ALA A 91 -0.60 -7.59 -15.45
C ALA A 91 -0.17 -6.72 -16.64
N ASP A 92 -0.80 -5.55 -16.79
CA ASP A 92 -0.35 -4.56 -17.75
C ASP A 92 0.95 -3.87 -17.28
N ARG A 93 1.60 -3.14 -18.19
CA ARG A 93 2.89 -2.50 -17.90
C ARG A 93 2.82 -1.47 -16.78
N HIS A 94 1.70 -0.81 -16.64
CA HIS A 94 1.52 0.20 -15.59
C HIS A 94 1.44 -0.47 -14.21
N VAL A 95 0.64 -1.52 -14.06
CA VAL A 95 0.58 -2.33 -12.84
C VAL A 95 1.95 -2.91 -12.50
N GLU A 96 2.64 -3.49 -13.49
CA GLU A 96 3.99 -4.04 -13.28
C GLU A 96 4.96 -2.99 -12.75
N GLY A 97 4.89 -1.76 -13.28
CA GLY A 97 5.78 -0.67 -12.86
C GLY A 97 5.54 -0.19 -11.43
N VAL A 98 4.27 -0.02 -11.02
CA VAL A 98 3.94 0.35 -9.63
C VAL A 98 4.39 -0.74 -8.65
N VAL A 99 4.12 -2.01 -8.98
CA VAL A 99 4.55 -3.15 -8.16
C VAL A 99 6.08 -3.21 -8.07
N GLU A 100 6.79 -2.99 -9.17
CA GLU A 100 8.25 -3.01 -9.22
C GLU A 100 8.85 -1.96 -8.27
N MET A 101 8.39 -0.72 -8.35
CA MET A 101 8.85 0.37 -7.48
C MET A 101 8.64 0.02 -6.00
N MET A 102 7.44 -0.43 -5.62
CA MET A 102 7.11 -0.72 -4.22
C MET A 102 7.91 -1.90 -3.67
N LEU A 103 8.08 -2.95 -4.47
CA LEU A 103 8.89 -4.11 -4.08
C LEU A 103 10.38 -3.78 -4.02
N ASP A 104 10.89 -2.98 -4.96
CA ASP A 104 12.28 -2.55 -4.91
C ASP A 104 12.56 -1.72 -3.66
N ALA A 105 11.70 -0.76 -3.33
CA ALA A 105 11.83 0.07 -2.13
C ALA A 105 11.91 -0.76 -0.84
N THR A 106 11.06 -1.78 -0.71
CA THR A 106 10.95 -2.59 0.51
C THR A 106 11.89 -3.78 0.53
N SER A 107 12.12 -4.47 -0.59
CA SER A 107 12.99 -5.65 -0.66
C SER A 107 14.48 -5.30 -0.67
N HIS A 108 14.83 -4.14 -1.25
CA HIS A 108 16.20 -3.63 -1.32
C HIS A 108 16.39 -2.39 -0.45
N TYR A 109 15.73 -2.37 0.71
CA TYR A 109 15.76 -1.24 1.66
C TYR A 109 17.17 -0.90 2.15
N ASP A 110 18.07 -1.89 2.22
CA ASP A 110 19.46 -1.79 2.66
C ASP A 110 20.39 -1.16 1.62
N GLN A 111 19.95 -1.12 0.35
CA GLN A 111 20.71 -0.48 -0.71
C GLN A 111 20.56 1.05 -0.67
N PRO A 112 21.57 1.83 -1.13
CA PRO A 112 21.45 3.27 -1.22
C PRO A 112 20.28 3.70 -2.12
N LEU A 113 19.64 4.80 -1.76
CA LEU A 113 18.73 5.52 -2.65
C LEU A 113 19.58 6.48 -3.50
N THR A 114 19.55 6.31 -4.81
CA THR A 114 20.30 7.15 -5.76
C THR A 114 19.37 7.82 -6.76
N ALA A 115 19.87 8.82 -7.48
CA ALA A 115 19.10 9.47 -8.55
C ALA A 115 18.70 8.46 -9.63
N GLU A 116 19.62 7.56 -10.03
CA GLU A 116 19.35 6.52 -11.04
C GLU A 116 18.24 5.57 -10.57
N ARG A 117 18.22 5.22 -9.27
CA ARG A 117 17.16 4.38 -8.71
C ARG A 117 15.81 5.08 -8.73
N LEU A 118 15.77 6.37 -8.38
CA LEU A 118 14.55 7.19 -8.50
C LEU A 118 14.09 7.33 -9.95
N PHE A 119 15.01 7.50 -10.89
CA PHE A 119 14.71 7.55 -12.32
C PHE A 119 14.18 6.22 -12.84
N ALA A 120 14.72 5.09 -12.38
CA ALA A 120 14.20 3.77 -12.70
C ALA A 120 12.77 3.57 -12.17
N TRP A 121 12.49 3.98 -10.94
CA TRP A 121 11.13 3.95 -10.39
C TRP A 121 10.17 4.84 -11.19
N HIS A 122 10.61 6.03 -11.55
CA HIS A 122 9.80 6.94 -12.38
C HIS A 122 9.52 6.37 -13.77
N ALA A 123 10.52 5.76 -14.41
CA ALA A 123 10.34 5.09 -15.69
C ALA A 123 9.39 3.88 -15.61
N ALA A 124 9.44 3.15 -14.51
CA ALA A 124 8.51 2.04 -14.26
C ALA A 124 7.06 2.54 -14.07
N LEU A 125 6.85 3.65 -13.36
CA LEU A 125 5.54 4.27 -13.19
C LEU A 125 4.94 4.77 -14.52
N PHE A 126 5.77 5.28 -15.42
CA PHE A 126 5.33 5.91 -16.68
C PHE A 126 5.99 5.26 -17.90
N PRO A 127 5.70 3.98 -18.19
CA PRO A 127 6.38 3.22 -19.24
C PRO A 127 6.11 3.73 -20.66
N THR A 128 5.11 4.59 -20.83
CA THR A 128 4.78 5.23 -22.12
C THR A 128 5.33 6.66 -22.25
N GLY A 129 5.99 7.18 -21.20
CA GLY A 129 6.41 8.59 -21.13
C GLY A 129 5.24 9.56 -21.03
N ARG A 130 4.09 9.11 -20.53
CA ARG A 130 2.89 9.93 -20.40
C ARG A 130 2.23 9.74 -19.04
N SER A 131 1.68 10.84 -18.52
CA SER A 131 0.71 10.85 -17.43
C SER A 131 -0.65 11.21 -18.01
N GLY A 132 -1.57 10.28 -18.05
CA GLY A 132 -2.81 10.43 -18.80
C GLY A 132 -2.53 10.77 -20.26
N MET A 133 -3.03 11.92 -20.72
CA MET A 133 -2.81 12.41 -22.10
C MET A 133 -1.57 13.28 -22.24
N THR A 134 -0.98 13.74 -21.13
CA THR A 134 0.16 14.67 -21.14
C THR A 134 1.48 13.92 -21.28
N LYS A 135 2.36 14.36 -22.19
CA LYS A 135 3.72 13.88 -22.28
C LYS A 135 4.52 14.46 -21.12
N ILE A 136 5.25 13.61 -20.39
CA ILE A 136 6.10 13.99 -19.27
C ILE A 136 7.54 13.58 -19.51
N ARG A 137 8.46 14.24 -18.82
CA ARG A 137 9.88 13.90 -18.79
C ARG A 137 10.08 12.74 -17.82
N VAL A 138 10.47 11.59 -18.34
CA VAL A 138 10.63 10.37 -17.54
C VAL A 138 12.11 10.03 -17.37
N GLY A 139 12.49 9.54 -16.20
CA GLY A 139 13.88 9.13 -15.92
C GLY A 139 14.86 10.30 -15.79
N ALA A 140 14.36 11.46 -15.40
CA ALA A 140 15.16 12.67 -15.15
C ALA A 140 14.39 13.59 -14.19
N TRP A 141 15.09 14.56 -13.60
CA TRP A 141 14.43 15.65 -12.90
C TRP A 141 13.60 16.48 -13.87
N ARG A 142 12.47 17.01 -13.40
CA ARG A 142 11.65 17.94 -14.18
C ARG A 142 12.42 19.19 -14.57
N ASP A 143 11.92 19.88 -15.57
CA ASP A 143 12.33 21.25 -15.89
C ASP A 143 11.13 22.22 -15.71
N ASP A 144 11.38 23.51 -15.92
CA ASP A 144 10.35 24.54 -15.85
C ASP A 144 9.91 24.98 -17.27
N GLY A 145 10.08 24.12 -18.29
CA GLY A 145 9.77 24.43 -19.68
C GLY A 145 8.31 24.76 -19.95
N THR A 146 7.40 24.24 -19.10
CA THR A 146 5.95 24.52 -19.15
C THR A 146 5.49 25.50 -18.06
N GLY A 147 6.42 26.10 -17.31
CA GLY A 147 6.16 26.97 -16.17
C GLY A 147 6.53 26.33 -14.83
N PRO A 148 6.34 27.07 -13.73
CA PRO A 148 6.71 26.58 -12.40
C PRO A 148 5.83 25.36 -12.02
N MET A 149 6.44 24.37 -11.37
CA MET A 149 5.73 23.21 -10.85
C MET A 149 4.80 23.62 -9.70
N GLN A 150 3.51 23.34 -9.86
CA GLN A 150 2.50 23.68 -8.88
C GLN A 150 1.55 22.50 -8.63
N VAL A 151 1.14 22.32 -7.38
CA VAL A 151 0.07 21.43 -6.98
C VAL A 151 -1.25 22.20 -7.03
N LEU A 152 -2.13 21.80 -7.92
CA LEU A 152 -3.37 22.50 -8.22
C LEU A 152 -4.58 21.62 -7.89
N SER A 153 -5.70 22.26 -7.53
CA SER A 153 -7.02 21.63 -7.51
C SER A 153 -8.07 22.58 -8.07
N GLY A 154 -9.22 22.02 -8.46
CA GLY A 154 -10.33 22.79 -8.99
C GLY A 154 -10.45 22.70 -10.52
N PRO A 155 -11.51 23.25 -11.11
CA PRO A 155 -11.75 23.22 -12.55
C PRO A 155 -10.80 24.16 -13.29
N ILE A 156 -10.51 23.84 -14.54
CA ILE A 156 -9.67 24.65 -15.45
C ILE A 156 -10.15 26.10 -15.48
N GLY A 157 -9.23 27.05 -15.22
CA GLY A 157 -9.50 28.49 -15.17
C GLY A 157 -10.01 29.00 -13.82
N LYS A 158 -10.14 28.12 -12.81
CA LYS A 158 -10.45 28.44 -11.40
C LYS A 158 -9.64 27.57 -10.45
N GLU A 159 -8.41 27.27 -10.84
CA GLU A 159 -7.52 26.43 -10.06
C GLU A 159 -7.10 27.14 -8.76
N ARG A 160 -7.09 26.39 -7.67
CA ARG A 160 -6.46 26.79 -6.42
C ARG A 160 -5.05 26.22 -6.38
N VAL A 161 -4.05 27.10 -6.19
CA VAL A 161 -2.66 26.71 -5.96
C VAL A 161 -2.50 26.31 -4.50
N HIS A 162 -2.26 25.05 -4.24
CA HIS A 162 -1.95 24.54 -2.89
C HIS A 162 -0.49 24.72 -2.54
N PHE A 163 0.39 24.42 -3.49
CA PHE A 163 1.82 24.46 -3.31
C PHE A 163 2.52 24.86 -4.61
N SER A 164 3.65 25.58 -4.50
CA SER A 164 4.57 25.83 -5.61
C SER A 164 5.94 25.29 -5.21
N ALA A 165 6.47 24.38 -6.00
CA ALA A 165 7.73 23.71 -5.73
C ALA A 165 8.95 24.60 -6.04
N PRO A 166 10.15 24.27 -5.54
CA PRO A 166 11.39 24.97 -5.91
C PRO A 166 11.58 25.01 -7.42
N PRO A 167 12.18 26.10 -7.98
CA PRO A 167 12.45 26.15 -9.43
C PRO A 167 13.42 25.04 -9.85
N ALA A 168 13.26 24.55 -11.09
CA ALA A 168 14.02 23.40 -11.60
C ALA A 168 15.55 23.59 -11.52
N VAL A 169 16.04 24.79 -11.63
CA VAL A 169 17.48 25.11 -11.51
C VAL A 169 18.07 24.72 -10.15
N ARG A 170 17.26 24.58 -9.10
CA ARG A 170 17.68 24.14 -7.76
C ARG A 170 17.66 22.63 -7.57
N LEU A 171 16.93 21.88 -8.42
CA LEU A 171 16.60 20.48 -8.16
C LEU A 171 17.81 19.57 -7.99
N GLU A 172 18.85 19.76 -8.82
CA GLU A 172 20.02 18.90 -8.72
C GLU A 172 20.69 19.04 -7.35
N GLN A 173 20.90 20.27 -6.88
CA GLN A 173 21.50 20.52 -5.57
C GLN A 173 20.59 20.08 -4.41
N GLU A 174 19.28 20.33 -4.52
CA GLU A 174 18.29 19.88 -3.53
C GLU A 174 18.30 18.36 -3.40
N MET A 175 18.32 17.65 -4.53
CA MET A 175 18.30 16.19 -4.54
C MET A 175 19.63 15.59 -4.10
N ILE A 176 20.77 16.19 -4.41
CA ILE A 176 22.07 15.78 -3.84
C ILE A 176 22.01 15.87 -2.30
N GLY A 177 21.56 17.00 -1.77
CA GLY A 177 21.42 17.18 -0.31
C GLY A 177 20.46 16.18 0.33
N PHE A 178 19.31 15.94 -0.29
CA PHE A 178 18.33 14.97 0.17
C PHE A 178 18.87 13.53 0.17
N LEU A 179 19.48 13.09 -0.93
CA LEU A 179 20.00 11.73 -1.09
C LEU A 179 21.17 11.46 -0.14
N ASP A 180 22.07 12.43 0.00
CA ASP A 180 23.15 12.38 0.97
C ASP A 180 22.64 12.19 2.39
N TRP A 181 21.66 13.02 2.81
CA TRP A 181 21.05 12.92 4.12
C TRP A 181 20.30 11.58 4.31
N PHE A 182 19.53 11.15 3.31
CA PHE A 182 18.74 9.91 3.40
C PHE A 182 19.62 8.67 3.56
N ASN A 183 20.78 8.63 2.90
CA ASN A 183 21.68 7.49 2.93
C ASN A 183 22.64 7.47 4.12
N ARG A 184 22.86 8.58 4.79
CA ARG A 184 23.71 8.62 6.01
C ARG A 184 23.04 7.90 7.18
N PRO A 185 23.83 7.24 8.05
CA PRO A 185 23.33 6.86 9.38
C PRO A 185 22.74 8.11 10.06
N ALA A 186 21.57 7.97 10.65
CA ALA A 186 20.87 9.10 11.24
C ALA A 186 21.02 9.09 12.77
N ASP A 187 21.19 10.27 13.35
CA ASP A 187 21.13 10.51 14.80
C ASP A 187 19.69 10.68 15.29
N ILE A 188 18.72 10.35 14.43
CA ILE A 188 17.27 10.42 14.70
C ILE A 188 16.62 9.04 14.58
N ASP A 189 15.51 8.85 15.27
CA ASP A 189 14.71 7.63 15.12
C ASP A 189 14.32 7.41 13.65
N GLN A 190 14.42 6.15 13.18
CA GLN A 190 14.18 5.80 11.79
C GLN A 190 12.72 5.99 11.34
N VAL A 191 11.75 5.96 12.26
CA VAL A 191 10.35 6.31 11.96
C VAL A 191 10.23 7.80 11.69
N LEU A 192 10.90 8.62 12.49
CA LEU A 192 10.95 10.06 12.23
C LEU A 192 11.68 10.37 10.91
N LYS A 193 12.74 9.61 10.60
CA LYS A 193 13.42 9.71 9.30
C LYS A 193 12.48 9.39 8.14
N ALA A 194 11.60 8.41 8.27
CA ALA A 194 10.61 8.09 7.25
C ALA A 194 9.62 9.25 7.02
N GLY A 195 9.09 9.85 8.09
CA GLY A 195 8.20 11.00 8.01
C GLY A 195 8.86 12.22 7.39
N LEU A 196 10.12 12.50 7.79
CA LEU A 196 10.89 13.61 7.24
C LEU A 196 11.25 13.40 5.77
N SER A 197 11.66 12.17 5.38
CA SER A 197 11.98 11.87 3.98
C SER A 197 10.77 12.05 3.06
N HIS A 198 9.59 11.67 3.53
CA HIS A 198 8.34 11.88 2.80
C HIS A 198 8.07 13.37 2.56
N LEU A 199 8.05 14.18 3.64
CA LEU A 199 7.80 15.62 3.55
C LEU A 199 8.84 16.33 2.68
N TRP A 200 10.11 16.03 2.88
CA TRP A 200 11.19 16.67 2.13
C TRP A 200 11.07 16.36 0.64
N PHE A 201 10.96 15.09 0.25
CA PHE A 201 10.86 14.70 -1.15
C PHE A 201 9.63 15.32 -1.85
N VAL A 202 8.46 15.25 -1.20
CA VAL A 202 7.24 15.82 -1.78
C VAL A 202 7.25 17.35 -1.82
N THR A 203 8.06 17.99 -0.98
CA THR A 203 8.27 19.46 -1.02
C THR A 203 9.24 19.87 -2.15
N VAL A 204 10.33 19.13 -2.36
CA VAL A 204 11.21 19.37 -3.52
C VAL A 204 10.46 19.10 -4.83
N HIS A 205 9.59 18.10 -4.86
CA HIS A 205 8.73 17.74 -6.00
C HIS A 205 9.50 17.58 -7.30
N PRO A 206 10.54 16.69 -7.33
CA PRO A 206 11.57 16.74 -8.37
C PRO A 206 11.17 16.13 -9.71
N LEU A 207 10.03 15.47 -9.82
CA LEU A 207 9.55 14.76 -11.01
C LEU A 207 8.36 15.49 -11.64
N ASP A 208 8.13 15.31 -12.94
CA ASP A 208 6.98 15.91 -13.64
C ASP A 208 5.64 15.38 -13.09
N ASP A 209 5.60 14.11 -12.68
CA ASP A 209 4.47 13.45 -12.03
C ASP A 209 4.95 12.27 -11.17
N GLY A 210 4.06 11.67 -10.36
CA GLY A 210 4.36 10.50 -9.52
C GLY A 210 5.11 10.82 -8.23
N ASN A 211 5.33 12.10 -7.89
CA ASN A 211 6.05 12.50 -6.68
C ASN A 211 5.44 11.92 -5.40
N GLY A 212 4.11 11.88 -5.29
CA GLY A 212 3.42 11.30 -4.15
C GLY A 212 3.68 9.79 -4.01
N ARG A 213 3.59 9.03 -5.10
CA ARG A 213 3.86 7.58 -5.10
C ARG A 213 5.31 7.29 -4.74
N VAL A 214 6.25 8.03 -5.31
CA VAL A 214 7.69 7.91 -5.00
C VAL A 214 7.98 8.32 -3.55
N ALA A 215 7.39 9.39 -3.03
CA ALA A 215 7.54 9.80 -1.63
C ALA A 215 7.07 8.73 -0.64
N ARG A 216 5.94 8.07 -0.93
CA ARG A 216 5.45 6.94 -0.12
C ARG A 216 6.40 5.74 -0.20
N ALA A 217 6.91 5.41 -1.38
CA ALA A 217 7.90 4.35 -1.54
C ALA A 217 9.21 4.64 -0.77
N ILE A 218 9.69 5.89 -0.76
CA ILE A 218 10.84 6.32 0.04
C ILE A 218 10.56 6.18 1.54
N ALA A 219 9.38 6.60 2.00
CA ALA A 219 8.98 6.43 3.40
C ALA A 219 8.91 4.94 3.78
N ASP A 220 8.35 4.10 2.92
CA ASP A 220 8.31 2.65 3.14
C ASP A 220 9.69 2.01 3.15
N MET A 221 10.62 2.47 2.31
CA MET A 221 12.03 2.07 2.35
C MET A 221 12.68 2.43 3.69
N ALA A 222 12.43 3.63 4.21
CA ALA A 222 12.95 4.07 5.51
C ALA A 222 12.34 3.27 6.68
N LEU A 223 11.04 2.95 6.62
CA LEU A 223 10.38 2.09 7.60
C LEU A 223 10.91 0.65 7.55
N ALA A 224 11.17 0.10 6.35
CA ALA A 224 11.80 -1.21 6.19
C ALA A 224 13.24 -1.23 6.78
N ARG A 225 14.01 -0.15 6.61
CA ARG A 225 15.31 0.06 7.29
C ARG A 225 15.17 0.05 8.81
N SER A 226 14.14 0.71 9.32
CA SER A 226 13.82 0.76 10.75
C SER A 226 13.54 -0.61 11.34
N GLU A 227 12.80 -1.44 10.61
CA GLU A 227 12.41 -2.80 11.00
C GLU A 227 13.49 -3.84 10.70
N LYS A 228 14.47 -3.49 9.86
CA LYS A 228 15.47 -4.42 9.31
C LYS A 228 14.82 -5.63 8.65
N SER A 229 13.68 -5.42 8.02
CA SER A 229 12.85 -6.48 7.43
C SER A 229 12.40 -6.11 6.03
N ARG A 230 12.45 -7.09 5.13
CA ARG A 230 11.84 -7.02 3.79
C ARG A 230 10.34 -7.28 3.83
N GLN A 231 9.86 -7.86 4.90
CA GLN A 231 8.46 -8.23 5.08
C GLN A 231 7.71 -7.06 5.70
N ARG A 232 6.62 -6.66 5.04
CA ARG A 232 5.73 -5.61 5.50
C ARG A 232 4.39 -6.22 5.88
N PHE A 233 3.93 -5.93 7.08
CA PHE A 233 2.70 -6.46 7.64
C PHE A 233 1.63 -5.40 7.90
N TYR A 234 1.89 -4.15 7.53
CA TYR A 234 0.96 -3.02 7.57
C TYR A 234 1.18 -2.13 6.35
N SER A 235 0.16 -1.35 5.97
CA SER A 235 0.20 -0.46 4.82
C SER A 235 -0.03 0.98 5.25
N MET A 236 0.98 1.82 5.09
CA MET A 236 0.86 3.27 5.28
C MET A 236 -0.10 3.86 4.25
N SER A 237 -0.02 3.42 3.00
CA SER A 237 -0.88 3.95 1.92
C SER A 237 -2.36 3.65 2.17
N THR A 238 -2.69 2.51 2.80
CA THR A 238 -4.08 2.21 3.21
C THR A 238 -4.59 3.23 4.23
N GLN A 239 -3.79 3.55 5.24
CA GLN A 239 -4.18 4.50 6.27
C GLN A 239 -4.23 5.93 5.73
N ILE A 240 -3.24 6.34 4.92
CA ILE A 240 -3.24 7.64 4.24
C ILE A 240 -4.49 7.81 3.36
N GLN A 241 -4.91 6.77 2.64
CA GLN A 241 -6.10 6.81 1.81
C GLN A 241 -7.38 7.01 2.63
N GLN A 242 -7.47 6.37 3.80
CA GLN A 242 -8.59 6.57 4.73
C GLN A 242 -8.65 7.99 5.30
N GLU A 243 -7.49 8.62 5.48
CA GLU A 243 -7.32 9.97 6.03
C GLU A 243 -6.91 10.98 4.94
N ARG A 244 -7.31 10.75 3.68
CA ARG A 244 -6.77 11.47 2.52
C ARG A 244 -6.88 12.99 2.64
N GLU A 245 -8.00 13.50 3.13
CA GLU A 245 -8.21 14.94 3.33
C GLU A 245 -7.24 15.49 4.39
N ALA A 246 -7.17 14.85 5.56
CA ALA A 246 -6.26 15.26 6.63
C ALA A 246 -4.79 15.19 6.20
N TYR A 247 -4.42 14.20 5.36
CA TYR A 247 -3.08 14.09 4.79
C TYR A 247 -2.73 15.30 3.92
N TYR A 248 -3.61 15.71 3.01
CA TYR A 248 -3.33 16.86 2.17
C TYR A 248 -3.34 18.18 2.95
N ASP A 249 -4.23 18.31 3.93
CA ASP A 249 -4.30 19.51 4.77
C ASP A 249 -3.03 19.69 5.60
N ILE A 250 -2.55 18.64 6.27
CA ILE A 250 -1.32 18.72 7.08
C ILE A 250 -0.07 18.91 6.21
N LEU A 251 -0.07 18.33 5.00
CA LEU A 251 1.01 18.53 4.04
C LEU A 251 1.06 19.98 3.55
N GLU A 252 -0.09 20.56 3.15
CA GLU A 252 -0.19 21.96 2.73
C GLU A 252 0.22 22.90 3.88
N GLN A 253 -0.22 22.60 5.11
CA GLN A 253 0.15 23.36 6.30
C GLN A 253 1.67 23.32 6.54
N ALA A 254 2.30 22.15 6.49
CA ALA A 254 3.73 21.99 6.68
C ALA A 254 4.53 22.73 5.57
N GLN A 255 4.08 22.64 4.32
CA GLN A 255 4.74 23.29 3.17
C GLN A 255 4.60 24.82 3.16
N LYS A 256 3.59 25.37 3.83
CA LYS A 256 3.37 26.81 4.00
C LYS A 256 3.78 27.34 5.38
N GLY A 257 4.27 26.46 6.24
CA GLY A 257 4.63 26.77 7.62
C GLY A 257 6.05 27.26 7.80
N THR A 258 6.57 27.01 8.97
CA THR A 258 7.96 27.28 9.37
C THR A 258 8.81 26.01 9.26
N MET A 259 10.08 26.10 9.67
CA MET A 259 10.95 24.90 9.78
C MET A 259 10.58 23.97 10.95
N ASP A 260 9.63 24.37 11.81
CA ASP A 260 9.05 23.49 12.82
C ASP A 260 7.96 22.61 12.17
N ILE A 261 8.27 21.33 12.03
CA ILE A 261 7.41 20.33 11.41
C ILE A 261 6.79 19.37 12.43
N THR A 262 6.74 19.77 13.72
CA THR A 262 6.12 18.97 14.79
C THR A 262 4.71 18.48 14.42
N PRO A 263 3.80 19.31 13.88
CA PRO A 263 2.47 18.86 13.49
C PRO A 263 2.47 17.78 12.41
N TRP A 264 3.37 17.89 11.43
CA TRP A 264 3.54 16.86 10.41
C TRP A 264 4.05 15.54 11.00
N MET A 265 5.06 15.61 11.88
CA MET A 265 5.63 14.44 12.52
C MET A 265 4.63 13.73 13.43
N ASP A 266 3.86 14.50 14.19
CA ASP A 266 2.78 13.98 15.02
C ASP A 266 1.75 13.22 14.19
N TRP A 267 1.29 13.83 13.09
CA TRP A 267 0.36 13.19 12.16
C TRP A 267 0.96 11.92 11.54
N PHE A 268 2.20 11.98 11.06
CA PHE A 268 2.85 10.84 10.39
C PHE A 268 3.05 9.65 11.33
N VAL A 269 3.55 9.90 12.54
CA VAL A 269 3.73 8.84 13.55
C VAL A 269 2.39 8.29 14.01
N GLY A 270 1.39 9.15 14.20
CA GLY A 270 0.02 8.74 14.52
C GLY A 270 -0.61 7.90 13.40
N CYS A 271 -0.44 8.29 12.13
CA CYS A 271 -0.87 7.54 10.96
C CYS A 271 -0.21 6.14 10.90
N LEU A 272 1.10 6.05 11.17
CA LEU A 272 1.80 4.78 11.29
C LEU A 272 1.18 3.89 12.39
N GLY A 273 0.88 4.48 13.55
CA GLY A 273 0.23 3.76 14.64
C GLY A 273 -1.11 3.15 14.21
N ARG A 274 -1.96 3.93 13.53
CA ARG A 274 -3.25 3.46 13.00
C ARG A 274 -3.08 2.43 11.88
N ALA A 275 -2.07 2.56 11.02
CA ALA A 275 -1.74 1.56 10.01
C ALA A 275 -1.35 0.22 10.63
N VAL A 276 -0.56 0.24 11.72
CA VAL A 276 -0.20 -0.97 12.49
C VAL A 276 -1.43 -1.60 13.15
N ASP A 277 -2.34 -0.81 13.69
CA ASP A 277 -3.59 -1.32 14.28
C ASP A 277 -4.50 -1.92 13.19
N GLY A 278 -4.61 -1.27 12.02
CA GLY A 278 -5.36 -1.78 10.87
C GLY A 278 -4.84 -3.14 10.35
N ALA A 279 -3.56 -3.42 10.51
CA ALA A 279 -2.98 -4.71 10.14
C ALA A 279 -3.52 -5.89 10.96
N GLN A 280 -4.14 -5.66 12.12
CA GLN A 280 -4.81 -6.70 12.90
C GLN A 280 -5.97 -7.32 12.11
N THR A 281 -6.64 -6.55 11.26
CA THR A 281 -7.71 -7.05 10.36
C THR A 281 -7.13 -8.02 9.33
N ILE A 282 -5.98 -7.69 8.73
CA ILE A 282 -5.28 -8.57 7.78
C ILE A 282 -4.88 -9.87 8.47
N LEU A 283 -4.31 -9.79 9.67
CA LEU A 283 -3.96 -10.95 10.47
C LEU A 283 -5.19 -11.81 10.78
N GLY A 284 -6.31 -11.19 11.15
CA GLY A 284 -7.59 -11.87 11.37
C GLY A 284 -8.00 -12.70 10.15
N ALA A 285 -8.03 -12.08 8.97
CA ALA A 285 -8.38 -12.75 7.72
C ALA A 285 -7.44 -13.94 7.38
N VAL A 286 -6.13 -13.76 7.60
CA VAL A 286 -5.14 -14.85 7.41
C VAL A 286 -5.40 -16.01 8.36
N LEU A 287 -5.69 -15.74 9.62
CA LEU A 287 -5.99 -16.76 10.63
C LEU A 287 -7.33 -17.48 10.35
N VAL A 288 -8.35 -16.75 9.88
CA VAL A 288 -9.63 -17.36 9.42
C VAL A 288 -9.38 -18.32 8.28
N LYS A 289 -8.60 -17.92 7.28
CA LYS A 289 -8.22 -18.78 6.15
C LYS A 289 -7.44 -20.02 6.61
N ALA A 290 -6.51 -19.86 7.56
CA ALA A 290 -5.77 -20.98 8.12
C ALA A 290 -6.68 -21.99 8.82
N ARG A 291 -7.58 -21.52 9.69
CA ARG A 291 -8.57 -22.37 10.38
C ARG A 291 -9.52 -23.07 9.40
N PHE A 292 -9.94 -22.37 8.35
CA PHE A 292 -10.75 -22.97 7.29
C PHE A 292 -10.04 -24.16 6.66
N TRP A 293 -8.79 -24.02 6.25
CA TRP A 293 -8.03 -25.11 5.63
C TRP A 293 -7.71 -26.24 6.63
N GLU A 294 -7.48 -25.90 7.89
CA GLU A 294 -7.31 -26.90 8.96
C GLU A 294 -8.59 -27.75 9.13
N SER A 295 -9.77 -27.11 9.16
CA SER A 295 -11.05 -27.81 9.29
C SER A 295 -11.38 -28.72 8.10
N LEU A 296 -10.79 -28.45 6.94
CA LEU A 296 -10.94 -29.27 5.74
C LEU A 296 -9.80 -30.29 5.56
N ARG A 297 -8.94 -30.47 6.56
CA ARG A 297 -7.86 -31.48 6.50
C ARG A 297 -8.46 -32.87 6.28
N GLY A 298 -8.00 -33.56 5.22
CA GLY A 298 -8.51 -34.88 4.85
C GLY A 298 -9.77 -34.87 3.96
N VAL A 299 -10.38 -33.73 3.72
CA VAL A 299 -11.49 -33.63 2.75
C VAL A 299 -10.93 -33.65 1.33
N PRO A 300 -11.34 -34.61 0.46
CA PRO A 300 -10.81 -34.67 -0.90
C PRO A 300 -11.37 -33.53 -1.75
N LEU A 301 -10.52 -32.57 -2.09
CA LEU A 301 -10.83 -31.44 -2.95
C LEU A 301 -9.99 -31.52 -4.24
N ASN A 302 -10.62 -31.21 -5.38
CA ASN A 302 -9.86 -31.07 -6.63
C ASN A 302 -9.25 -29.68 -6.76
N LYS A 303 -8.27 -29.53 -7.67
CA LYS A 303 -7.55 -28.27 -7.88
C LYS A 303 -8.46 -27.07 -8.17
N ARG A 304 -9.57 -27.27 -8.89
CA ARG A 304 -10.52 -26.19 -9.21
C ARG A 304 -11.29 -25.75 -7.96
N GLN A 305 -11.74 -26.69 -7.14
CA GLN A 305 -12.41 -26.42 -5.86
C GLN A 305 -11.49 -25.65 -4.92
N THR A 306 -10.24 -26.11 -4.75
CA THR A 306 -9.24 -25.42 -3.93
C THR A 306 -8.99 -23.99 -4.43
N LEU A 307 -8.87 -23.79 -5.74
CA LEU A 307 -8.69 -22.47 -6.35
C LEU A 307 -9.85 -21.53 -6.00
N VAL A 308 -11.11 -21.98 -6.20
CA VAL A 308 -12.27 -21.13 -5.96
C VAL A 308 -12.46 -20.83 -4.47
N LEU A 309 -12.23 -21.82 -3.59
CA LEU A 309 -12.30 -21.62 -2.14
C LEU A 309 -11.25 -20.61 -1.67
N ASN A 310 -10.00 -20.68 -2.17
CA ASN A 310 -9.00 -19.66 -1.87
C ASN A 310 -9.46 -18.27 -2.32
N ARG A 311 -10.05 -18.18 -3.52
CA ARG A 311 -10.56 -16.89 -4.03
C ARG A 311 -11.70 -16.33 -3.19
N LEU A 312 -12.59 -17.19 -2.67
CA LEU A 312 -13.69 -16.78 -1.78
C LEU A 312 -13.18 -16.28 -0.41
N LEU A 313 -12.03 -16.77 0.04
CA LEU A 313 -11.37 -16.37 1.28
C LEU A 313 -10.48 -15.11 1.10
N ASP A 314 -10.18 -14.72 -0.15
CA ASP A 314 -9.29 -13.61 -0.52
C ASP A 314 -10.08 -12.43 -1.14
N ASP A 315 -11.14 -11.96 -0.48
CA ASP A 315 -11.97 -10.81 -0.91
C ASP A 315 -12.54 -10.98 -2.33
N PHE A 316 -13.35 -12.02 -2.51
CA PHE A 316 -14.02 -12.31 -3.77
C PHE A 316 -15.06 -11.24 -4.11
N ASP A 317 -14.86 -10.52 -5.20
CA ASP A 317 -15.78 -9.48 -5.64
C ASP A 317 -17.14 -10.03 -6.07
N GLY A 318 -18.17 -9.66 -5.33
CA GLY A 318 -19.57 -10.02 -5.56
C GLY A 318 -19.88 -11.51 -5.27
N LYS A 319 -21.01 -12.02 -5.80
CA LYS A 319 -21.51 -13.36 -5.53
C LYS A 319 -20.86 -14.41 -6.44
N LEU A 320 -20.52 -15.60 -5.89
CA LEU A 320 -20.10 -16.73 -6.70
C LEU A 320 -21.32 -17.32 -7.44
N THR A 321 -21.20 -17.45 -8.74
CA THR A 321 -22.17 -18.14 -9.61
C THR A 321 -21.48 -19.26 -10.38
N THR A 322 -22.24 -20.19 -10.96
CA THR A 322 -21.67 -21.24 -11.82
C THR A 322 -20.85 -20.65 -12.96
N SER A 323 -21.31 -19.54 -13.54
CA SER A 323 -20.60 -18.85 -14.64
C SER A 323 -19.26 -18.26 -14.18
N LYS A 324 -19.21 -17.60 -13.00
CA LYS A 324 -17.96 -17.09 -12.43
C LYS A 324 -17.01 -18.24 -12.09
N TYR A 325 -17.50 -19.33 -11.50
CA TYR A 325 -16.70 -20.53 -11.23
C TYR A 325 -16.07 -21.07 -12.52
N ALA A 326 -16.90 -21.31 -13.55
CA ALA A 326 -16.45 -21.82 -14.85
C ALA A 326 -15.34 -20.92 -15.47
N LYS A 327 -15.53 -19.59 -15.40
CA LYS A 327 -14.55 -18.61 -15.89
C LYS A 327 -13.24 -18.67 -15.11
N LEU A 328 -13.29 -18.72 -13.78
CA LEU A 328 -12.10 -18.79 -12.91
C LEU A 328 -11.30 -20.07 -13.13
N THR A 329 -12.00 -21.19 -13.31
CA THR A 329 -11.37 -22.51 -13.41
C THR A 329 -11.10 -22.95 -14.85
N LYS A 330 -11.49 -22.12 -15.84
CA LYS A 330 -11.42 -22.44 -17.29
C LYS A 330 -12.09 -23.78 -17.60
N SER A 331 -13.26 -24.04 -17.00
CA SER A 331 -14.04 -25.27 -17.14
C SER A 331 -15.40 -25.00 -17.79
N SER A 332 -16.09 -26.09 -18.22
CA SER A 332 -17.48 -25.99 -18.68
C SER A 332 -18.43 -25.64 -17.55
N GLN A 333 -19.61 -25.09 -17.89
CA GLN A 333 -20.69 -24.80 -16.93
C GLN A 333 -21.13 -26.06 -16.15
N ASP A 334 -21.22 -27.21 -16.83
CA ASP A 334 -21.62 -28.47 -16.19
C ASP A 334 -20.56 -28.95 -15.19
N THR A 335 -19.30 -28.84 -15.53
CA THR A 335 -18.20 -29.18 -14.63
C THR A 335 -18.20 -28.24 -13.41
N ALA A 336 -18.38 -26.95 -13.64
CA ALA A 336 -18.48 -25.95 -12.57
C ALA A 336 -19.64 -26.22 -11.62
N LEU A 337 -20.81 -26.51 -12.18
CA LEU A 337 -22.01 -26.86 -11.38
C LEU A 337 -21.79 -28.12 -10.53
N ARG A 338 -21.18 -29.15 -11.12
CA ARG A 338 -20.86 -30.40 -10.41
C ARG A 338 -19.89 -30.15 -9.25
N ASP A 339 -18.81 -29.42 -9.49
CA ASP A 339 -17.84 -29.07 -8.46
C ASP A 339 -18.50 -28.27 -7.32
N ILE A 340 -19.38 -27.31 -7.64
CA ILE A 340 -20.13 -26.51 -6.66
C ILE A 340 -21.07 -27.37 -5.83
N LEU A 341 -21.86 -28.24 -6.49
CA LEU A 341 -22.83 -29.10 -5.79
C LEU A 341 -22.15 -30.05 -4.80
N LEU A 342 -20.96 -30.58 -5.14
CA LEU A 342 -20.15 -31.37 -4.22
C LEU A 342 -19.69 -30.56 -3.00
N LEU A 343 -19.35 -29.27 -3.18
CA LEU A 343 -19.00 -28.38 -2.07
C LEU A 343 -20.21 -28.05 -1.19
N VAL A 344 -21.39 -27.91 -1.79
CA VAL A 344 -22.65 -27.71 -1.05
C VAL A 344 -23.03 -28.98 -0.27
N GLU A 345 -22.96 -30.16 -0.90
CA GLU A 345 -23.21 -31.45 -0.24
C GLU A 345 -22.32 -31.69 0.98
N ARG A 346 -21.06 -31.23 0.90
CA ARG A 346 -20.08 -31.28 2.01
C ARG A 346 -20.27 -30.20 3.04
N GLY A 347 -21.24 -29.31 2.90
CA GLY A 347 -21.48 -28.20 3.81
C GLY A 347 -20.43 -27.10 3.77
N ILE A 348 -19.56 -27.07 2.74
CA ILE A 348 -18.50 -26.03 2.59
C ILE A 348 -19.11 -24.76 1.97
N LEU A 349 -19.98 -24.94 0.98
CA LEU A 349 -20.75 -23.85 0.39
C LEU A 349 -22.23 -23.95 0.78
N ILE A 350 -22.89 -22.81 0.87
CA ILE A 350 -24.33 -22.69 0.97
C ILE A 350 -24.89 -22.03 -0.29
N ARG A 351 -26.11 -22.43 -0.65
CA ARG A 351 -26.85 -21.81 -1.74
C ARG A 351 -27.55 -20.55 -1.25
N GLY A 352 -27.41 -19.45 -1.97
CA GLY A 352 -28.14 -18.23 -1.70
C GLY A 352 -29.65 -18.36 -1.96
N PRO A 353 -30.46 -17.43 -1.45
CA PRO A 353 -31.93 -17.49 -1.52
C PRO A 353 -32.46 -17.33 -2.96
N GLU A 354 -31.70 -16.80 -3.88
CA GLU A 354 -32.08 -16.56 -5.26
C GLU A 354 -32.00 -17.85 -6.07
N GLY A 355 -33.05 -18.17 -6.83
CA GLY A 355 -33.15 -19.37 -7.64
C GLY A 355 -32.94 -19.14 -9.14
N GLY A 356 -32.90 -20.21 -9.93
CA GLY A 356 -32.76 -20.18 -11.38
C GLY A 356 -31.39 -19.79 -11.89
N ARG A 357 -31.34 -19.01 -12.99
CA ARG A 357 -30.07 -18.56 -13.60
C ARG A 357 -29.23 -17.63 -12.72
N SER A 358 -29.83 -17.04 -11.68
CA SER A 358 -29.19 -16.13 -10.72
C SER A 358 -28.71 -16.82 -9.44
N THR A 359 -28.75 -18.18 -9.38
CA THR A 359 -28.30 -18.90 -8.18
C THR A 359 -26.89 -18.53 -7.80
N SER A 360 -26.72 -18.06 -6.57
CA SER A 360 -25.43 -17.70 -5.98
C SER A 360 -25.04 -18.68 -4.88
N TYR A 361 -23.77 -18.73 -4.59
CA TYR A 361 -23.18 -19.57 -3.56
C TYR A 361 -22.24 -18.74 -2.70
N ALA A 362 -22.13 -19.10 -1.42
CA ALA A 362 -21.24 -18.47 -0.46
C ALA A 362 -20.62 -19.55 0.45
N LEU A 363 -19.55 -19.22 1.14
CA LEU A 363 -19.02 -20.06 2.21
C LEU A 363 -20.08 -20.27 3.29
N ALA A 364 -20.17 -21.45 3.87
CA ALA A 364 -21.09 -21.73 4.96
C ALA A 364 -20.78 -20.84 6.18
N LYS A 365 -21.79 -20.48 6.98
CA LYS A 365 -21.64 -19.56 8.12
C LYS A 365 -20.55 -19.99 9.11
N ALA A 366 -20.34 -21.29 9.30
CA ALA A 366 -19.26 -21.82 10.12
C ALA A 366 -17.85 -21.38 9.68
N TYR A 367 -17.71 -20.85 8.47
CA TYR A 367 -16.47 -20.38 7.85
C TYR A 367 -16.48 -18.89 7.51
N GLN A 368 -17.55 -18.18 7.84
CA GLN A 368 -17.62 -16.72 7.79
C GLN A 368 -17.15 -16.17 9.13
N GLU A 369 -16.49 -15.02 9.13
CA GLU A 369 -15.93 -14.40 10.34
C GLU A 369 -16.94 -14.41 11.51
N GLU A 370 -16.54 -14.93 12.66
CA GLU A 370 -17.12 -14.48 13.93
C GLU A 370 -16.70 -13.01 14.08
N GLU A 371 -17.67 -12.10 14.04
CA GLU A 371 -17.47 -10.71 14.46
C GLU A 371 -16.70 -10.71 15.79
N ALA A 372 -15.53 -10.07 15.82
CA ALA A 372 -14.78 -9.90 17.06
C ALA A 372 -15.73 -9.29 18.11
N PRO A 373 -15.79 -9.83 19.34
CA PRO A 373 -16.67 -9.31 20.34
C PRO A 373 -16.35 -7.83 20.56
N ALA A 374 -17.35 -6.99 20.36
CA ALA A 374 -17.29 -5.58 20.65
C ALA A 374 -16.78 -5.41 22.09
N HIS A 375 -15.65 -4.74 22.26
CA HIS A 375 -15.17 -4.32 23.56
C HIS A 375 -16.27 -3.43 24.19
N GLN A 376 -17.14 -4.03 24.99
CA GLN A 376 -17.93 -3.31 25.98
C GLN A 376 -16.95 -2.77 27.01
N GLY A 377 -16.58 -1.51 26.82
CA GLY A 377 -15.92 -0.73 27.85
C GLY A 377 -16.84 -0.58 29.07
N HIS A 378 -16.60 -1.35 30.10
CA HIS A 378 -17.09 -1.00 31.44
C HIS A 378 -16.13 0.03 32.01
N LEU A 379 -16.58 1.28 31.95
CA LEU A 379 -16.18 2.32 32.89
C LEU A 379 -16.65 1.92 34.29
N HIS A 380 -15.71 1.78 35.21
CA HIS A 380 -15.89 2.03 36.66
C HIS A 380 -14.71 2.83 37.13
#